data_2199a284048793a513d80ee6917db0f4
#
_entry.id   2199a284048793a513d80ee6917db0f4
#
_cell.length_a   1.000
_cell.length_b   1.000
_cell.length_c   1.000
_cell.angle_alpha   90.00
_cell.angle_beta   90.00
_cell.angle_gamma   90.00
#
_symmetry.space_group_name_H-M   'P 1'
#
loop_
_entity.id
_entity.type
_entity.pdbx_description
1 polymer ?
#
loop_
_entity_poly.entity_id
_entity_poly.type
_entity_poly.pdbx_seq_one_letter_code
_entity_poly.pdbx_strand_id
1 'polypeptide(L)'
;MKRIVLLLATLGICCWAGAQEHLKFKNIPIDGSKKAFVEALCQNEFHLVNDGDFGAALSGRFTGKTVDVFVMPTSEGITSRVAVNYPSPDNWGNLRLDFYTLLRSLSFKYGEPVELSQEFQLPFSDGDGRELEALRRGRARWYARFVSPEGTIHLVIANNPMTQQPAINLLYEDALNCRRQDELNSQDL
;
A
#
# COMPACT_ATOMS: atom_id res chain seq x y z
N MET A 1 20.75 -58.46 39.59
CA MET A 1 20.90 -56.98 39.58
C MET A 1 20.66 -56.48 38.15
N LYS A 2 19.43 -55.98 37.86
CA LYS A 2 19.05 -55.46 36.53
C LYS A 2 19.17 -53.94 36.55
N ARG A 3 20.08 -53.39 35.74
CA ARG A 3 20.24 -51.93 35.57
C ARG A 3 19.22 -51.46 34.54
N ILE A 4 18.26 -50.64 34.97
CA ILE A 4 17.31 -49.93 34.11
C ILE A 4 18.01 -48.63 33.65
N VAL A 5 18.25 -48.52 32.34
CA VAL A 5 18.73 -47.30 31.71
C VAL A 5 17.52 -46.50 31.28
N LEU A 6 17.28 -45.37 31.95
CA LEU A 6 16.21 -44.44 31.64
C LEU A 6 16.71 -43.50 30.53
N LEU A 7 16.23 -43.68 29.30
CA LEU A 7 16.51 -42.78 28.17
C LEU A 7 15.54 -41.60 28.25
N LEU A 8 16.03 -40.41 28.68
CA LEU A 8 15.29 -39.17 28.58
C LEU A 8 15.34 -38.68 27.13
N ALA A 9 14.23 -38.82 26.41
CA ALA A 9 14.01 -38.21 25.12
C ALA A 9 13.61 -36.74 25.36
N THR A 10 14.56 -35.82 25.22
CA THR A 10 14.27 -34.36 25.16
C THR A 10 13.67 -34.04 23.80
N LEU A 11 12.32 -33.88 23.72
CA LEU A 11 11.65 -33.26 22.59
C LEU A 11 12.06 -31.79 22.50
N GLY A 12 12.99 -31.47 21.61
CA GLY A 12 13.29 -30.14 21.22
C GLY A 12 12.10 -29.54 20.46
N ILE A 13 11.28 -28.73 21.12
CA ILE A 13 10.27 -27.90 20.46
C ILE A 13 11.06 -26.81 19.69
N CYS A 14 11.34 -27.05 18.40
CA CYS A 14 11.76 -25.98 17.49
C CYS A 14 10.59 -25.02 17.34
N CYS A 15 10.57 -23.96 18.15
CA CYS A 15 9.76 -22.77 17.85
C CYS A 15 10.29 -22.21 16.52
N TRP A 16 9.62 -22.51 15.43
CA TRP A 16 9.74 -21.75 14.21
C TRP A 16 9.16 -20.37 14.49
N ALA A 17 9.98 -19.45 14.97
CA ALA A 17 9.69 -18.03 14.85
C ALA A 17 9.76 -17.73 13.35
N GLY A 18 8.65 -17.85 12.65
CA GLY A 18 8.52 -17.35 11.29
C GLY A 18 8.89 -15.89 11.32
N ALA A 19 10.01 -15.50 10.68
CA ALA A 19 10.32 -14.10 10.50
C ALA A 19 9.11 -13.48 9.78
N GLN A 20 8.53 -12.44 10.36
CA GLN A 20 7.44 -11.70 9.73
C GLN A 20 7.98 -11.16 8.41
N GLU A 21 7.31 -11.50 7.30
CA GLU A 21 7.71 -11.02 5.97
C GLU A 21 7.28 -9.56 5.81
N HIS A 22 8.00 -8.84 4.94
CA HIS A 22 7.64 -7.49 4.54
C HIS A 22 6.58 -7.48 3.45
N LEU A 23 5.71 -6.49 3.46
CA LEU A 23 4.77 -6.25 2.36
C LEU A 23 5.57 -6.02 1.06
N LYS A 24 5.05 -6.50 -0.08
CA LYS A 24 5.76 -6.42 -1.36
C LYS A 24 5.03 -5.52 -2.36
N PHE A 25 5.78 -4.63 -2.98
CA PHE A 25 5.33 -3.87 -4.16
C PHE A 25 6.09 -4.39 -5.40
N LYS A 26 5.37 -4.86 -6.45
CA LYS A 26 5.96 -5.54 -7.64
C LYS A 26 6.95 -6.66 -7.26
N ASN A 27 6.63 -7.46 -6.24
CA ASN A 27 7.47 -8.52 -5.67
C ASN A 27 8.77 -8.03 -4.98
N ILE A 28 8.98 -6.72 -4.86
CA ILE A 28 10.09 -6.13 -4.11
C ILE A 28 9.58 -5.90 -2.68
N PRO A 29 10.25 -6.45 -1.64
CA PRO A 29 9.91 -6.17 -0.25
C PRO A 29 10.02 -4.67 0.04
N ILE A 30 9.01 -4.10 0.71
CA ILE A 30 9.03 -2.69 1.16
C ILE A 30 9.91 -2.63 2.41
N ASP A 31 11.22 -2.68 2.18
CA ASP A 31 12.26 -2.71 3.20
C ASP A 31 13.60 -2.20 2.65
N GLY A 32 14.61 -2.14 3.52
CA GLY A 32 15.92 -1.68 3.17
C GLY A 32 16.01 -0.16 2.97
N SER A 33 17.17 0.33 2.57
CA SER A 33 17.33 1.77 2.34
C SER A 33 16.48 2.26 1.16
N LYS A 34 16.00 3.52 1.26
CA LYS A 34 15.28 4.19 0.15
C LYS A 34 16.02 4.03 -1.18
N LYS A 35 17.35 4.23 -1.17
CA LYS A 35 18.19 4.10 -2.37
C LYS A 35 18.13 2.70 -2.98
N ALA A 36 18.30 1.65 -2.18
CA ALA A 36 18.25 0.27 -2.66
C ALA A 36 16.88 -0.09 -3.23
N PHE A 37 15.80 0.36 -2.60
CA PHE A 37 14.44 0.12 -3.08
C PHE A 37 14.17 0.86 -4.40
N VAL A 38 14.60 2.12 -4.53
CA VAL A 38 14.49 2.90 -5.78
C VAL A 38 15.28 2.23 -6.90
N GLU A 39 16.51 1.77 -6.65
CA GLU A 39 17.32 1.04 -7.64
C GLU A 39 16.62 -0.25 -8.10
N ALA A 40 16.01 -1.00 -7.17
CA ALA A 40 15.24 -2.19 -7.50
C ALA A 40 13.99 -1.86 -8.34
N LEU A 41 13.31 -0.75 -8.08
CA LEU A 41 12.21 -0.28 -8.93
C LEU A 41 12.68 0.12 -10.33
N CYS A 42 13.83 0.80 -10.44
CA CYS A 42 14.41 1.18 -11.73
C CYS A 42 14.77 -0.04 -12.60
N GLN A 43 15.12 -1.17 -11.99
CA GLN A 43 15.30 -2.44 -12.70
C GLN A 43 13.97 -3.09 -13.13
N ASN A 44 12.81 -2.57 -12.68
CA ASN A 44 11.46 -3.07 -12.93
C ASN A 44 10.57 -2.06 -13.69
N GLU A 45 11.09 -1.45 -14.75
CA GLU A 45 10.39 -0.54 -15.68
C GLU A 45 9.93 0.79 -15.05
N PHE A 46 10.54 1.22 -13.92
CA PHE A 46 10.36 2.56 -13.38
C PHE A 46 11.60 3.41 -13.66
N HIS A 47 11.39 4.71 -13.75
CA HIS A 47 12.46 5.68 -13.85
C HIS A 47 12.28 6.76 -12.78
N LEU A 48 13.40 7.15 -12.17
CA LEU A 48 13.44 8.17 -11.13
C LEU A 48 13.13 9.54 -11.74
N VAL A 49 12.16 10.23 -11.16
CA VAL A 49 11.76 11.59 -11.55
C VAL A 49 12.38 12.62 -10.59
N ASN A 50 12.33 12.32 -9.30
CA ASN A 50 12.90 13.19 -8.26
C ASN A 50 13.32 12.36 -7.05
N ASP A 51 14.43 12.76 -6.42
CA ASP A 51 14.90 12.18 -5.16
C ASP A 51 15.13 13.29 -4.14
N GLY A 52 14.38 13.28 -3.07
CA GLY A 52 14.44 14.26 -1.99
C GLY A 52 14.58 13.59 -0.62
N ASP A 53 14.79 14.41 0.41
CA ASP A 53 15.00 13.93 1.79
C ASP A 53 13.78 13.17 2.33
N PHE A 54 12.57 13.58 1.96
CA PHE A 54 11.31 12.98 2.44
C PHE A 54 10.83 11.79 1.61
N GLY A 55 11.49 11.48 0.49
CA GLY A 55 11.13 10.37 -0.39
C GLY A 55 11.57 10.55 -1.81
N ALA A 56 11.29 9.53 -2.64
CA ALA A 56 11.61 9.54 -4.05
C ALA A 56 10.33 9.40 -4.90
N ALA A 57 10.27 10.14 -5.99
CA ALA A 57 9.22 10.05 -7.00
C ALA A 57 9.74 9.32 -8.24
N LEU A 58 9.01 8.31 -8.67
CA LEU A 58 9.29 7.54 -9.88
C LEU A 58 8.05 7.54 -10.78
N SER A 59 8.25 7.33 -12.07
CA SER A 59 7.16 7.05 -13.02
C SER A 59 7.45 5.74 -13.74
N GLY A 60 6.40 4.94 -14.02
CA GLY A 60 6.57 3.65 -14.68
C GLY A 60 5.26 2.93 -14.91
N ARG A 61 5.33 1.66 -15.34
CA ARG A 61 4.13 0.87 -15.65
C ARG A 61 3.71 0.00 -14.48
N PHE A 62 2.44 0.14 -14.10
CA PHE A 62 1.81 -0.70 -13.09
C PHE A 62 0.36 -1.02 -13.50
N THR A 63 -0.03 -2.30 -13.44
CA THR A 63 -1.36 -2.79 -13.83
C THR A 63 -1.84 -2.29 -15.22
N GLY A 64 -0.89 -2.19 -16.17
CA GLY A 64 -1.17 -1.77 -17.54
C GLY A 64 -1.24 -0.25 -17.77
N LYS A 65 -1.10 0.56 -16.75
CA LYS A 65 -1.14 2.03 -16.84
C LYS A 65 0.22 2.64 -16.49
N THR A 66 0.50 3.82 -17.01
CA THR A 66 1.60 4.66 -16.52
C THR A 66 1.13 5.33 -15.23
N VAL A 67 1.91 5.20 -14.16
CA VAL A 67 1.60 5.69 -12.82
C VAL A 67 2.79 6.45 -12.25
N ASP A 68 2.52 7.33 -11.30
CA ASP A 68 3.54 7.93 -10.46
C ASP A 68 3.62 7.18 -9.13
N VAL A 69 4.84 6.85 -8.72
CA VAL A 69 5.11 6.11 -7.48
C VAL A 69 5.93 6.98 -6.54
N PHE A 70 5.50 7.06 -5.29
CA PHE A 70 6.23 7.76 -4.23
C PHE A 70 6.72 6.73 -3.21
N VAL A 71 8.03 6.68 -3.03
CA VAL A 71 8.71 5.85 -2.04
C VAL A 71 8.98 6.71 -0.80
N MET A 72 8.42 6.31 0.33
CA MET A 72 8.54 7.04 1.59
C MET A 72 9.34 6.23 2.60
N PRO A 73 10.50 6.74 3.03
CA PRO A 73 11.29 6.12 4.09
C PRO A 73 10.80 6.54 5.48
N THR A 74 11.23 5.80 6.49
CA THR A 74 11.22 6.21 7.90
C THR A 74 12.25 7.32 8.15
N SER A 75 12.28 7.91 9.33
CA SER A 75 13.33 8.85 9.77
C SER A 75 14.73 8.24 9.77
N GLU A 76 14.84 6.91 9.85
CA GLU A 76 16.09 6.18 9.73
C GLU A 76 16.49 5.83 8.28
N GLY A 77 15.72 6.27 7.28
CA GLY A 77 15.98 6.04 5.86
C GLY A 77 15.55 4.68 5.33
N ILE A 78 14.81 3.89 6.11
CA ILE A 78 14.29 2.58 5.71
C ILE A 78 12.96 2.77 4.98
N THR A 79 12.78 2.15 3.83
CA THR A 79 11.52 2.20 3.07
C THR A 79 10.39 1.58 3.89
N SER A 80 9.31 2.35 4.12
CA SER A 80 8.16 1.91 4.92
C SER A 80 6.84 1.98 4.18
N ARG A 81 6.72 2.90 3.23
CA ARG A 81 5.48 3.12 2.46
C ARG A 81 5.76 3.34 0.99
N VAL A 82 4.82 2.90 0.16
CA VAL A 82 4.83 3.15 -1.29
C VAL A 82 3.44 3.61 -1.69
N ALA A 83 3.33 4.84 -2.21
CA ALA A 83 2.10 5.35 -2.78
C ALA A 83 2.16 5.28 -4.31
N VAL A 84 1.05 4.87 -4.93
CA VAL A 84 0.90 4.77 -6.39
C VAL A 84 -0.26 5.65 -6.81
N ASN A 85 0.01 6.67 -7.60
CA ASN A 85 -0.98 7.58 -8.15
C ASN A 85 -1.27 7.22 -9.61
N TYR A 86 -2.52 6.91 -9.88
CA TYR A 86 -2.99 6.64 -11.24
C TYR A 86 -3.34 7.94 -11.96
N PRO A 87 -3.30 7.96 -13.29
CA PRO A 87 -3.78 9.10 -14.05
C PRO A 87 -5.28 9.32 -13.78
N SER A 88 -5.70 10.57 -13.76
CA SER A 88 -7.11 10.96 -13.60
C SER A 88 -7.88 10.69 -14.89
N PRO A 89 -8.91 9.83 -14.90
CA PRO A 89 -9.75 9.64 -16.08
C PRO A 89 -10.67 10.84 -16.33
N ASP A 90 -11.09 11.03 -17.57
CA ASP A 90 -11.94 12.15 -17.98
C ASP A 90 -13.40 12.03 -17.50
N ASN A 91 -13.83 10.83 -17.09
CA ASN A 91 -15.19 10.59 -16.68
C ASN A 91 -15.29 9.60 -15.51
N TRP A 92 -16.43 9.69 -14.81
CA TRP A 92 -16.77 8.85 -13.66
C TRP A 92 -16.80 7.36 -14.00
N GLY A 93 -17.37 6.99 -15.15
CA GLY A 93 -17.49 5.58 -15.53
C GLY A 93 -16.15 4.87 -15.61
N ASN A 94 -15.15 5.52 -16.22
CA ASN A 94 -13.80 4.98 -16.32
C ASN A 94 -13.11 4.94 -14.94
N LEU A 95 -13.26 5.99 -14.12
CA LEU A 95 -12.69 6.03 -12.78
C LEU A 95 -13.26 4.89 -11.90
N ARG A 96 -14.57 4.70 -11.96
CA ARG A 96 -15.27 3.62 -11.25
C ARG A 96 -14.84 2.24 -11.73
N LEU A 97 -14.72 2.05 -13.04
CA LEU A 97 -14.27 0.78 -13.63
C LEU A 97 -12.84 0.43 -13.18
N ASP A 98 -11.94 1.41 -13.18
CA ASP A 98 -10.57 1.24 -12.71
C ASP A 98 -10.53 0.87 -11.22
N PHE A 99 -11.34 1.54 -10.40
CA PHE A 99 -11.47 1.23 -8.97
C PHE A 99 -11.91 -0.23 -8.74
N TYR A 100 -12.97 -0.68 -9.42
CA TYR A 100 -13.44 -2.07 -9.28
C TYR A 100 -12.44 -3.10 -9.82
N THR A 101 -11.70 -2.76 -10.87
CA THR A 101 -10.66 -3.64 -11.42
C THR A 101 -9.54 -3.84 -10.40
N LEU A 102 -9.09 -2.77 -9.74
CA LEU A 102 -8.07 -2.84 -8.70
C LEU A 102 -8.62 -3.51 -7.43
N LEU A 103 -9.85 -3.17 -7.01
CA LEU A 103 -10.51 -3.80 -5.87
C LEU A 103 -10.53 -5.32 -6.02
N ARG A 104 -10.99 -5.82 -7.17
CA ARG A 104 -11.03 -7.26 -7.47
C ARG A 104 -9.64 -7.90 -7.47
N SER A 105 -8.64 -7.22 -8.05
CA SER A 105 -7.27 -7.74 -8.10
C SER A 105 -6.63 -7.81 -6.71
N LEU A 106 -6.91 -6.82 -5.87
CA LEU A 106 -6.46 -6.80 -4.48
C LEU A 106 -7.19 -7.86 -3.65
N SER A 107 -8.51 -8.01 -3.81
CA SER A 107 -9.27 -9.07 -3.14
C SER A 107 -8.78 -10.47 -3.52
N PHE A 108 -8.42 -10.69 -4.78
CA PHE A 108 -7.85 -11.96 -5.21
C PHE A 108 -6.52 -12.27 -4.52
N LYS A 109 -5.69 -11.25 -4.28
CA LYS A 109 -4.34 -11.43 -3.71
C LYS A 109 -4.32 -11.40 -2.18
N TYR A 110 -5.14 -10.55 -1.55
CA TYR A 110 -5.07 -10.24 -0.12
C TYR A 110 -6.34 -10.63 0.65
N GLY A 111 -7.33 -11.24 -0.02
CA GLY A 111 -8.64 -11.52 0.57
C GLY A 111 -9.59 -10.32 0.49
N GLU A 112 -10.78 -10.46 1.10
CA GLU A 112 -11.76 -9.38 1.12
C GLU A 112 -11.27 -8.17 1.92
N PRO A 113 -11.63 -6.94 1.51
CA PRO A 113 -11.26 -5.75 2.26
C PRO A 113 -11.92 -5.75 3.64
N VAL A 114 -11.17 -5.38 4.67
CA VAL A 114 -11.70 -5.23 6.03
C VAL A 114 -12.56 -3.97 6.21
N GLU A 115 -12.45 -3.04 5.27
CA GLU A 115 -13.29 -1.84 5.18
C GLU A 115 -13.54 -1.52 3.70
N LEU A 116 -14.80 -1.26 3.35
CA LEU A 116 -15.22 -0.83 2.01
C LEU A 116 -16.30 0.26 2.15
N SER A 117 -16.08 1.40 1.51
CA SER A 117 -17.05 2.49 1.43
C SER A 117 -17.17 2.96 -0.02
N GLN A 118 -18.41 3.14 -0.49
CA GLN A 118 -18.76 3.59 -1.85
C GLN A 118 -19.98 4.49 -1.73
N GLU A 119 -19.77 5.70 -1.21
CA GLU A 119 -20.85 6.56 -0.75
C GLU A 119 -20.75 7.95 -1.36
N PHE A 120 -21.92 8.54 -1.63
CA PHE A 120 -22.09 9.94 -1.96
C PHE A 120 -22.91 10.64 -0.86
N GLN A 121 -22.53 11.87 -0.54
CA GLN A 121 -23.26 12.69 0.44
C GLN A 121 -24.17 13.69 -0.30
N LEU A 122 -25.37 13.91 0.22
CA LEU A 122 -26.30 14.89 -0.32
C LEU A 122 -25.64 16.26 -0.54
N PRO A 123 -25.95 16.96 -1.63
CA PRO A 123 -26.97 16.68 -2.64
C PRO A 123 -26.54 15.79 -3.81
N PHE A 124 -25.45 15.06 -3.69
CA PHE A 124 -24.92 14.19 -4.74
C PHE A 124 -25.38 12.74 -4.53
N SER A 125 -25.52 12.02 -5.67
CA SER A 125 -25.86 10.60 -5.68
C SER A 125 -25.19 9.89 -6.86
N ASP A 126 -25.08 8.55 -6.79
CA ASP A 126 -24.58 7.77 -7.93
C ASP A 126 -25.55 7.87 -9.11
N GLY A 127 -25.02 8.16 -10.30
CA GLY A 127 -25.80 8.30 -11.54
C GLY A 127 -26.44 9.69 -11.76
N ASP A 128 -26.13 10.70 -10.94
CA ASP A 128 -26.65 12.07 -11.12
C ASP A 128 -25.81 12.90 -12.12
N GLY A 129 -24.71 12.34 -12.66
CA GLY A 129 -23.80 13.00 -13.60
C GLY A 129 -22.85 14.02 -12.92
N ARG A 130 -22.85 14.10 -11.60
CA ARG A 130 -22.06 15.04 -10.80
C ARG A 130 -21.06 14.33 -9.87
N GLU A 131 -20.80 13.08 -10.10
CA GLU A 131 -19.96 12.23 -9.23
C GLU A 131 -18.53 12.77 -9.11
N LEU A 132 -17.93 13.22 -10.23
CA LEU A 132 -16.58 13.85 -10.20
C LEU A 132 -16.60 15.18 -9.43
N GLU A 133 -17.70 15.94 -9.48
CA GLU A 133 -17.87 17.13 -8.66
C GLU A 133 -17.95 16.77 -7.17
N ALA A 134 -18.73 15.74 -6.83
CA ALA A 134 -18.84 15.24 -5.46
C ALA A 134 -17.48 14.84 -4.90
N LEU A 135 -16.67 14.11 -5.67
CA LEU A 135 -15.31 13.73 -5.30
C LEU A 135 -14.42 14.95 -5.08
N ARG A 136 -14.41 15.92 -6.02
CA ARG A 136 -13.62 17.16 -5.87
C ARG A 136 -14.00 17.96 -4.63
N ARG A 137 -15.27 17.92 -4.24
CA ARG A 137 -15.79 18.62 -3.06
C ARG A 137 -15.67 17.83 -1.76
N GLY A 138 -15.08 16.63 -1.79
CA GLY A 138 -15.02 15.74 -0.61
C GLY A 138 -16.39 15.26 -0.14
N ARG A 139 -17.40 15.20 -1.05
CA ARG A 139 -18.76 14.73 -0.80
C ARG A 139 -19.00 13.31 -1.32
N ALA A 140 -17.94 12.57 -1.56
CA ALA A 140 -17.99 11.16 -1.88
C ALA A 140 -16.81 10.44 -1.22
N ARG A 141 -17.05 9.21 -0.78
CA ARG A 141 -16.02 8.34 -0.21
C ARG A 141 -15.99 7.03 -0.99
N TRP A 142 -14.90 6.80 -1.72
CA TRP A 142 -14.62 5.57 -2.44
C TRP A 142 -13.29 5.03 -1.93
N TYR A 143 -13.37 4.00 -1.10
CA TYR A 143 -12.25 3.54 -0.31
C TYR A 143 -12.39 2.06 0.01
N ALA A 144 -11.27 1.32 -0.05
CA ALA A 144 -11.13 -0.03 0.47
C ALA A 144 -9.82 -0.19 1.22
N ARG A 145 -9.83 -0.94 2.32
CA ARG A 145 -8.67 -1.24 3.13
C ARG A 145 -8.48 -2.74 3.24
N PHE A 146 -7.29 -3.21 2.89
CA PHE A 146 -6.87 -4.59 3.02
C PHE A 146 -5.80 -4.68 4.11
N VAL A 147 -5.88 -5.71 4.93
CA VAL A 147 -4.92 -5.96 6.03
C VAL A 147 -4.40 -7.38 5.91
N SER A 148 -3.09 -7.51 5.97
CA SER A 148 -2.38 -8.77 6.05
C SER A 148 -1.35 -8.73 7.18
N PRO A 149 -0.75 -9.86 7.57
CA PRO A 149 0.34 -9.86 8.56
C PRO A 149 1.52 -8.97 8.16
N GLU A 150 1.77 -8.83 6.84
CA GLU A 150 2.88 -8.05 6.28
C GLU A 150 2.61 -6.55 6.24
N GLY A 151 1.32 -6.14 6.24
CA GLY A 151 1.00 -4.72 6.18
C GLY A 151 -0.43 -4.39 5.75
N THR A 152 -0.64 -3.14 5.42
CA THR A 152 -1.94 -2.60 5.02
C THR A 152 -1.86 -1.99 3.62
N ILE A 153 -2.95 -2.17 2.84
CA ILE A 153 -3.09 -1.54 1.53
C ILE A 153 -4.40 -0.75 1.52
N HIS A 154 -4.29 0.51 1.14
CA HIS A 154 -5.42 1.41 0.97
C HIS A 154 -5.64 1.67 -0.51
N LEU A 155 -6.85 1.41 -1.00
CA LEU A 155 -7.32 1.80 -2.32
C LEU A 155 -8.32 2.93 -2.14
N VAL A 156 -8.06 4.09 -2.72
CA VAL A 156 -8.91 5.27 -2.53
C VAL A 156 -9.07 6.05 -3.84
N ILE A 157 -10.25 6.61 -4.07
CA ILE A 157 -10.42 7.71 -5.02
C ILE A 157 -10.31 9.01 -4.24
N ALA A 158 -9.26 9.78 -4.53
CA ALA A 158 -9.00 11.07 -3.92
C ALA A 158 -8.55 12.08 -4.97
N ASN A 159 -8.60 13.37 -4.64
CA ASN A 159 -8.06 14.39 -5.53
C ASN A 159 -6.53 14.28 -5.57
N ASN A 160 -5.98 14.19 -6.78
CA ASN A 160 -4.56 14.30 -6.99
C ASN A 160 -4.11 15.69 -6.52
N PRO A 161 -3.13 15.80 -5.62
CA PRO A 161 -2.74 17.09 -5.03
C PRO A 161 -2.18 18.10 -6.06
N MET A 162 -1.63 17.63 -7.17
CA MET A 162 -1.07 18.48 -8.22
C MET A 162 -2.11 18.95 -9.24
N THR A 163 -3.00 18.06 -9.67
CA THR A 163 -4.00 18.36 -10.72
C THR A 163 -5.36 18.75 -10.15
N GLN A 164 -5.61 18.50 -8.86
CA GLN A 164 -6.91 18.66 -8.19
C GLN A 164 -8.04 17.85 -8.86
N GLN A 165 -7.69 16.84 -9.65
CA GLN A 165 -8.66 15.95 -10.29
C GLN A 165 -8.77 14.65 -9.52
N PRO A 166 -9.97 14.05 -9.43
CA PRO A 166 -10.16 12.75 -8.83
C PRO A 166 -9.34 11.68 -9.55
N ALA A 167 -8.59 10.92 -8.80
CA ALA A 167 -7.74 9.84 -9.28
C ALA A 167 -7.73 8.68 -8.27
N ILE A 168 -7.34 7.51 -8.73
CA ILE A 168 -7.09 6.39 -7.84
C ILE A 168 -5.71 6.51 -7.24
N ASN A 169 -5.64 6.29 -5.95
CA ASN A 169 -4.40 6.17 -5.19
C ASN A 169 -4.38 4.83 -4.46
N LEU A 170 -3.25 4.15 -4.55
CA LEU A 170 -2.93 2.99 -3.72
C LEU A 170 -1.83 3.38 -2.75
N LEU A 171 -2.00 3.06 -1.47
CA LEU A 171 -0.97 3.20 -0.47
C LEU A 171 -0.66 1.83 0.13
N TYR A 172 0.58 1.43 0.04
CA TYR A 172 1.13 0.24 0.69
C TYR A 172 1.90 0.68 1.93
N GLU A 173 1.59 0.11 3.08
CA GLU A 173 2.24 0.38 4.36
C GLU A 173 2.79 -0.93 4.93
N ASP A 174 4.11 -1.04 5.00
CA ASP A 174 4.77 -2.21 5.60
C ASP A 174 4.57 -2.21 7.12
N ALA A 175 4.10 -3.34 7.67
CA ALA A 175 3.72 -3.40 9.08
C ALA A 175 4.93 -3.25 10.03
N LEU A 176 6.08 -3.82 9.67
CA LEU A 176 7.28 -3.79 10.51
C LEU A 176 7.89 -2.39 10.52
N ASN A 177 8.11 -1.82 9.33
CA ASN A 177 8.80 -0.54 9.20
C ASN A 177 7.92 0.65 9.64
N CYS A 178 6.59 0.58 9.44
CA CYS A 178 5.67 1.57 9.97
C CYS A 178 5.61 1.52 11.50
N ARG A 179 5.53 0.33 12.11
CA ARG A 179 5.56 0.19 13.58
C ARG A 179 6.84 0.74 14.16
N ARG A 180 8.00 0.44 13.56
CA ARG A 180 9.28 0.98 13.99
C ARG A 180 9.30 2.51 13.96
N GLN A 181 8.74 3.13 12.93
CA GLN A 181 8.60 4.59 12.86
C GLN A 181 7.69 5.14 13.98
N ASP A 182 6.58 4.46 14.25
CA ASP A 182 5.64 4.87 15.31
C ASP A 182 6.29 4.75 16.70
N GLU A 183 7.11 3.71 16.93
CA GLU A 183 7.90 3.55 18.16
C GLU A 183 8.92 4.69 18.33
N LEU A 184 9.62 5.09 17.26
CA LEU A 184 10.53 6.22 17.29
C LEU A 184 9.78 7.53 17.61
N ASN A 185 8.67 7.79 16.94
CA ASN A 185 7.85 8.98 17.17
C ASN A 185 7.31 9.04 18.60
N SER A 186 7.01 7.87 19.21
CA SER A 186 6.48 7.81 20.59
C SER A 186 7.52 8.10 21.66
N GLN A 187 8.81 7.99 21.35
CA GLN A 187 9.91 8.32 22.28
C GLN A 187 10.09 9.84 22.47
N ASP A 188 9.54 10.64 21.56
CA ASP A 188 9.59 12.10 21.59
C ASP A 188 8.39 12.73 22.34
N LEU A 189 7.42 11.89 22.81
CA LEU A 189 6.24 12.31 23.59
C LEU A 189 6.44 12.16 25.09
#